data_d7e4ef6af4b6b864227c50414a22f09e
#
_entry.id   d7e4ef6af4b6b864227c50414a22f09e
#
_cell.length_a   1.000
_cell.length_b   1.000
_cell.length_c   1.000
_cell.angle_alpha   90.00
_cell.angle_beta   90.00
_cell.angle_gamma   90.00
#
_symmetry.space_group_name_H-M   'P 1'
#
loop_
_entity.id
_entity.type
_entity.pdbx_description
1 polymer ?
#
loop_
_entity_poly.entity_id
_entity_poly.type
_entity_poly.pdbx_seq_one_letter_code
_entity_poly.pdbx_strand_id
1 'polypeptide(L)'
;MSLPLFETEAQPPEYFDKGAALLRGFAAEQGARWVAAVQALEAQAAFRVMQVPGGKFMSVAITNAGDWGWVSDLQGYRYSAQDPQSGRPWPAIPAFLRQQASQAAALAGYPGFVPDACLINRYVAGARMGLHRDQDESDLAAPIVSVSLGLACSFLWGGLQRHAPTRRIALTHGDVLVWGGPSRLVFHGVSPLKPGLHHLLGEERWNLTFRMAKARYLEGLSSP
;
A
#
# COMPACT_ATOMS: atom_id res chain seq x y z
N MET A 1 7.97 -3.94 43.56
CA MET A 1 8.54 -4.70 42.42
C MET A 1 7.48 -4.76 41.34
N SER A 2 7.57 -3.88 40.35
CA SER A 2 6.70 -3.95 39.15
C SER A 2 7.28 -5.00 38.24
N LEU A 3 6.48 -6.01 37.92
CA LEU A 3 6.80 -6.97 36.86
C LEU A 3 6.83 -6.22 35.51
N PRO A 4 7.80 -6.50 34.63
CA PRO A 4 7.80 -5.89 33.32
C PRO A 4 6.55 -6.35 32.59
N LEU A 5 5.76 -5.38 32.08
CA LEU A 5 4.71 -5.65 31.08
C LEU A 5 5.38 -6.42 29.93
N PHE A 6 4.76 -7.51 29.53
CA PHE A 6 5.17 -8.34 28.40
C PHE A 6 5.46 -7.45 27.19
N GLU A 7 6.73 -7.31 26.82
CA GLU A 7 7.10 -6.90 25.47
C GLU A 7 6.53 -8.00 24.56
N THR A 8 5.50 -7.68 23.83
CA THR A 8 4.97 -8.58 22.81
C THR A 8 6.08 -8.73 21.78
N GLU A 9 6.84 -9.83 21.82
CA GLU A 9 7.86 -10.10 20.81
C GLU A 9 7.21 -9.99 19.43
N ALA A 10 7.76 -9.12 18.59
CA ALA A 10 7.29 -8.95 17.24
C ALA A 10 7.32 -10.31 16.52
N GLN A 11 6.19 -10.78 16.03
CA GLN A 11 6.12 -12.04 15.31
C GLN A 11 7.06 -12.00 14.09
N PRO A 12 7.81 -13.10 13.84
CA PRO A 12 8.68 -13.15 12.67
C PRO A 12 7.86 -13.06 11.37
N PRO A 13 8.45 -12.54 10.29
CA PRO A 13 7.78 -12.48 9.00
C PRO A 13 7.33 -13.86 8.50
N GLU A 14 6.07 -13.98 8.09
CA GLU A 14 5.53 -15.17 7.43
C GLU A 14 5.88 -15.12 5.94
N TYR A 15 6.95 -15.78 5.51
CA TYR A 15 7.28 -15.88 4.08
C TYR A 15 6.32 -16.84 3.39
N PHE A 16 5.50 -16.31 2.50
CA PHE A 16 4.48 -17.10 1.82
C PHE A 16 4.76 -17.32 0.33
N ASP A 17 5.74 -16.60 -0.23
CA ASP A 17 6.25 -16.80 -1.58
C ASP A 17 7.70 -16.29 -1.67
N LYS A 18 8.40 -16.56 -2.80
CA LYS A 18 9.76 -16.09 -3.03
C LYS A 18 9.79 -14.56 -3.14
N GLY A 19 10.37 -13.90 -2.15
CA GLY A 19 10.40 -12.43 -2.07
C GLY A 19 9.09 -11.80 -1.61
N ALA A 20 8.19 -12.57 -0.96
CA ALA A 20 6.95 -12.05 -0.40
C ALA A 20 6.76 -12.52 1.05
N ALA A 21 6.47 -11.58 1.94
CA ALA A 21 6.28 -11.80 3.36
C ALA A 21 5.04 -11.06 3.89
N LEU A 22 4.44 -11.62 4.92
CA LEU A 22 3.36 -11.04 5.69
C LEU A 22 3.83 -10.79 7.12
N LEU A 23 3.75 -9.55 7.57
CA LEU A 23 4.03 -9.10 8.92
C LEU A 23 2.70 -8.94 9.65
N ARG A 24 2.34 -9.92 10.48
CA ARG A 24 1.07 -9.92 11.21
C ARG A 24 1.04 -8.83 12.27
N GLY A 25 -0.02 -8.01 12.26
CA GLY A 25 -0.27 -7.01 13.28
C GLY A 25 0.79 -5.90 13.40
N PHE A 26 1.75 -5.82 12.47
CA PHE A 26 2.88 -4.89 12.53
C PHE A 26 2.47 -3.44 12.82
N ALA A 27 1.37 -2.98 12.25
CA ALA A 27 0.87 -1.61 12.43
C ALA A 27 -0.24 -1.51 13.48
N ALA A 28 -0.67 -2.62 14.12
CA ALA A 28 -1.87 -2.68 14.95
C ALA A 28 -1.77 -1.79 16.20
N GLU A 29 -0.67 -1.86 16.95
CA GLU A 29 -0.48 -1.08 18.19
C GLU A 29 -0.55 0.44 17.95
N GLN A 30 -0.08 0.88 16.78
CA GLN A 30 -0.10 2.27 16.37
C GLN A 30 -1.27 2.61 15.43
N GLY A 31 -2.29 1.75 15.36
CA GLY A 31 -3.40 1.85 14.41
C GLY A 31 -4.08 3.22 14.43
N ALA A 32 -4.35 3.78 15.61
CA ALA A 32 -4.92 5.13 15.74
C ALA A 32 -4.01 6.21 15.14
N ARG A 33 -2.69 6.09 15.27
CA ARG A 33 -1.73 7.03 14.70
C ARG A 33 -1.67 6.93 13.17
N TRP A 34 -1.77 5.71 12.63
CA TRP A 34 -1.91 5.49 11.19
C TRP A 34 -3.17 6.15 10.64
N VAL A 35 -4.31 5.95 11.32
CA VAL A 35 -5.59 6.54 10.92
C VAL A 35 -5.53 8.07 10.95
N ALA A 36 -5.02 8.66 12.03
CA ALA A 36 -4.87 10.11 12.16
C ALA A 36 -3.97 10.71 11.04
N ALA A 37 -2.88 10.00 10.69
CA ALA A 37 -2.01 10.44 9.60
C ALA A 37 -2.72 10.42 8.25
N VAL A 38 -3.55 9.40 7.94
CA VAL A 38 -4.35 9.35 6.70
C VAL A 38 -5.41 10.43 6.69
N GLN A 39 -6.10 10.71 7.81
CA GLN A 39 -7.08 11.81 7.90
C GLN A 39 -6.45 13.17 7.63
N ALA A 40 -5.23 13.40 8.13
CA ALA A 40 -4.48 14.63 7.85
C ALA A 40 -4.06 14.76 6.37
N LEU A 41 -3.82 13.64 5.67
CA LEU A 41 -3.59 13.61 4.22
C LEU A 41 -4.89 13.87 3.45
N GLU A 42 -6.00 13.25 3.85
CA GLU A 42 -7.33 13.44 3.24
C GLU A 42 -7.77 14.91 3.30
N ALA A 43 -7.49 15.61 4.40
CA ALA A 43 -7.78 17.04 4.52
C ALA A 43 -7.03 17.92 3.49
N GLN A 44 -5.91 17.45 2.94
CA GLN A 44 -5.09 18.15 1.94
C GLN A 44 -5.39 17.66 0.51
N ALA A 45 -5.66 16.36 0.36
CA ALA A 45 -5.98 15.70 -0.90
C ALA A 45 -7.09 14.68 -0.66
N ALA A 46 -8.33 15.08 -0.91
CA ALA A 46 -9.52 14.29 -0.60
C ALA A 46 -9.55 12.96 -1.39
N PHE A 47 -10.11 11.92 -0.77
CA PHE A 47 -10.41 10.67 -1.48
C PHE A 47 -11.39 10.91 -2.63
N ARG A 48 -11.12 10.31 -3.77
CA ARG A 48 -11.97 10.37 -4.95
C ARG A 48 -12.01 9.06 -5.71
N VAL A 49 -13.13 8.78 -6.35
CA VAL A 49 -13.27 7.66 -7.27
C VAL A 49 -12.68 8.06 -8.62
N MET A 50 -11.69 7.30 -9.09
CA MET A 50 -11.03 7.56 -10.38
C MET A 50 -11.70 6.75 -11.49
N GLN A 51 -11.60 7.26 -12.71
CA GLN A 51 -12.06 6.60 -13.93
C GLN A 51 -10.92 5.75 -14.50
N VAL A 52 -11.24 4.57 -15.02
CA VAL A 52 -10.27 3.74 -15.77
C VAL A 52 -10.32 4.07 -17.26
N PRO A 53 -9.28 3.72 -18.06
CA PRO A 53 -9.23 4.03 -19.49
C PRO A 53 -10.44 3.55 -20.28
N GLY A 54 -11.12 2.50 -19.82
CA GLY A 54 -12.38 2.01 -20.40
C GLY A 54 -13.64 2.81 -20.03
N GLY A 55 -13.51 3.97 -19.37
CA GLY A 55 -14.61 4.87 -19.00
C GLY A 55 -15.40 4.45 -17.74
N LYS A 56 -15.14 3.28 -17.16
CA LYS A 56 -15.77 2.83 -15.92
C LYS A 56 -15.10 3.48 -14.72
N PHE A 57 -15.85 3.61 -13.63
CA PHE A 57 -15.31 4.08 -12.36
C PHE A 57 -14.78 2.92 -11.51
N MET A 58 -13.73 3.19 -10.76
CA MET A 58 -13.20 2.24 -9.78
C MET A 58 -14.20 2.07 -8.64
N SER A 59 -14.19 0.90 -7.99
CA SER A 59 -15.05 0.65 -6.82
C SER A 59 -14.44 1.12 -5.50
N VAL A 60 -13.22 1.66 -5.54
CA VAL A 60 -12.49 2.21 -4.39
C VAL A 60 -12.29 3.70 -4.58
N ALA A 61 -12.33 4.44 -3.49
CA ALA A 61 -11.90 5.83 -3.50
C ALA A 61 -10.38 5.88 -3.21
N ILE A 62 -9.68 6.82 -3.84
CA ILE A 62 -8.21 6.89 -3.84
C ILE A 62 -7.76 8.28 -3.46
N THR A 63 -6.68 8.36 -2.68
CA THR A 63 -5.83 9.54 -2.53
C THR A 63 -4.36 9.13 -2.55
N ASN A 64 -3.46 10.09 -2.60
CA ASN A 64 -2.02 9.86 -2.65
C ASN A 64 -1.27 10.77 -1.68
N ALA A 65 -0.06 10.34 -1.34
CA ALA A 65 0.95 11.15 -0.67
C ALA A 65 2.34 10.82 -1.23
N GLY A 66 3.26 11.78 -1.21
CA GLY A 66 4.63 11.63 -1.67
C GLY A 66 4.99 12.57 -2.80
N ASP A 67 6.18 12.37 -3.36
CA ASP A 67 6.67 13.12 -4.52
C ASP A 67 5.87 12.78 -5.78
N TRP A 68 5.27 11.58 -5.79
CA TRP A 68 4.49 11.02 -6.87
C TRP A 68 3.18 10.42 -6.38
N GLY A 69 2.08 10.69 -7.09
CA GLY A 69 0.79 10.04 -6.88
C GLY A 69 0.37 9.25 -8.12
N TRP A 70 -0.15 8.05 -7.89
CA TRP A 70 -0.72 7.25 -8.97
C TRP A 70 -2.11 7.78 -9.34
N VAL A 71 -2.34 8.00 -10.62
CA VAL A 71 -3.59 8.53 -11.16
C VAL A 71 -4.10 7.69 -12.32
N SER A 72 -5.41 7.69 -12.49
CA SER A 72 -6.12 6.98 -13.55
C SER A 72 -7.22 7.86 -14.12
N ASP A 73 -7.26 7.96 -15.44
CA ASP A 73 -8.32 8.62 -16.21
C ASP A 73 -8.44 8.00 -17.61
N LEU A 74 -9.16 8.64 -18.51
CA LEU A 74 -9.33 8.16 -19.89
C LEU A 74 -8.01 8.09 -20.68
N GLN A 75 -6.97 8.81 -20.25
CA GLN A 75 -5.64 8.81 -20.88
C GLN A 75 -4.77 7.64 -20.42
N GLY A 76 -5.12 6.94 -19.34
CA GLY A 76 -4.40 5.78 -18.83
C GLY A 76 -4.01 5.89 -17.36
N TYR A 77 -3.11 4.97 -16.99
CA TYR A 77 -2.52 4.88 -15.66
C TYR A 77 -1.14 5.54 -15.68
N ARG A 78 -0.83 6.34 -14.66
CA ARG A 78 0.48 7.00 -14.56
C ARG A 78 0.79 7.52 -13.17
N TYR A 79 2.04 7.79 -12.91
CA TYR A 79 2.47 8.62 -11.79
C TYR A 79 2.53 10.08 -12.21
N SER A 80 2.01 10.97 -11.35
CA SER A 80 2.02 12.41 -11.52
C SER A 80 2.59 13.08 -10.26
N ALA A 81 3.45 14.07 -10.43
CA ALA A 81 3.96 14.88 -9.32
C ALA A 81 2.90 15.84 -8.76
N GLN A 82 1.86 16.11 -9.54
CA GLN A 82 0.76 16.99 -9.16
C GLN A 82 -0.55 16.21 -9.17
N ASP A 83 -1.41 16.55 -8.23
CA ASP A 83 -2.79 16.12 -8.21
C ASP A 83 -3.55 16.75 -9.38
N PRO A 84 -4.07 15.97 -10.34
CA PRO A 84 -4.76 16.52 -11.52
C PRO A 84 -6.02 17.33 -11.17
N GLN A 85 -6.61 17.12 -10.00
CA GLN A 85 -7.82 17.84 -9.59
C GLN A 85 -7.51 19.22 -9.03
N SER A 86 -6.48 19.32 -8.20
CA SER A 86 -6.12 20.58 -7.53
C SER A 86 -5.01 21.36 -8.25
N GLY A 87 -4.24 20.70 -9.13
CA GLY A 87 -3.04 21.23 -9.76
C GLY A 87 -1.86 21.42 -8.80
N ARG A 88 -2.00 21.00 -7.53
CA ARG A 88 -0.98 21.14 -6.49
C ARG A 88 -0.14 19.86 -6.36
N PRO A 89 1.09 19.95 -5.84
CA PRO A 89 1.82 18.76 -5.42
C PRO A 89 0.99 17.95 -4.41
N TRP A 90 1.19 16.63 -4.42
CA TRP A 90 0.61 15.76 -3.41
C TRP A 90 1.17 16.10 -2.02
N PRO A 91 0.40 15.90 -0.94
CA PRO A 91 0.93 16.08 0.41
C PRO A 91 2.12 15.12 0.63
N ALA A 92 3.13 15.57 1.35
CA ALA A 92 4.30 14.74 1.65
C ALA A 92 3.89 13.48 2.44
N ILE A 93 4.58 12.35 2.22
CA ILE A 93 4.41 11.18 3.09
C ILE A 93 4.87 11.58 4.50
N PRO A 94 4.00 11.51 5.53
CA PRO A 94 4.40 11.79 6.91
C PRO A 94 5.62 10.95 7.32
N ALA A 95 6.58 11.57 8.01
CA ALA A 95 7.82 10.91 8.40
C ALA A 95 7.59 9.57 9.13
N PHE A 96 6.58 9.53 10.00
CA PHE A 96 6.15 8.31 10.68
C PHE A 96 5.79 7.19 9.69
N LEU A 97 4.92 7.47 8.71
CA LEU A 97 4.47 6.46 7.72
C LEU A 97 5.65 5.98 6.87
N ARG A 98 6.51 6.90 6.44
CA ARG A 98 7.72 6.57 5.67
C ARG A 98 8.65 5.65 6.45
N GLN A 99 8.92 5.97 7.71
CA GLN A 99 9.76 5.17 8.60
C GLN A 99 9.20 3.76 8.80
N GLN A 100 7.89 3.65 9.08
CA GLN A 100 7.24 2.36 9.26
C GLN A 100 7.27 1.49 8.00
N ALA A 101 7.06 2.09 6.82
CA ALA A 101 7.16 1.37 5.54
C ALA A 101 8.59 0.88 5.29
N SER A 102 9.61 1.71 5.56
CA SER A 102 11.02 1.31 5.44
C SER A 102 11.39 0.19 6.41
N GLN A 103 10.89 0.24 7.65
CA GLN A 103 11.11 -0.79 8.65
C GLN A 103 10.44 -2.12 8.25
N ALA A 104 9.19 -2.09 7.79
CA ALA A 104 8.50 -3.28 7.31
C ALA A 104 9.23 -3.93 6.13
N ALA A 105 9.71 -3.11 5.18
CA ALA A 105 10.51 -3.60 4.06
C ALA A 105 11.81 -4.28 4.53
N ALA A 106 12.52 -3.66 5.47
CA ALA A 106 13.78 -4.21 6.02
C ALA A 106 13.55 -5.56 6.71
N LEU A 107 12.49 -5.70 7.52
CA LEU A 107 12.11 -6.96 8.17
C LEU A 107 11.78 -8.06 7.16
N ALA A 108 11.23 -7.71 6.00
CA ALA A 108 10.92 -8.64 4.90
C ALA A 108 12.11 -8.92 3.97
N GLY A 109 13.32 -8.45 4.29
CA GLY A 109 14.52 -8.70 3.50
C GLY A 109 14.84 -7.64 2.43
N TYR A 110 14.22 -6.45 2.51
CA TYR A 110 14.47 -5.32 1.60
C TYR A 110 15.00 -4.08 2.36
N PRO A 111 16.23 -4.14 2.91
CA PRO A 111 16.82 -3.01 3.60
C PRO A 111 17.07 -1.84 2.63
N GLY A 112 17.01 -0.62 3.15
CA GLY A 112 17.26 0.59 2.34
C GLY A 112 16.09 1.07 1.49
N PHE A 113 14.92 0.40 1.54
CA PHE A 113 13.71 0.89 0.87
C PHE A 113 13.25 2.22 1.47
N VAL A 114 13.12 3.23 0.64
CA VAL A 114 12.59 4.55 1.02
C VAL A 114 11.53 4.95 -0.02
N PRO A 115 10.24 4.90 0.32
CA PRO A 115 9.18 5.21 -0.62
C PRO A 115 9.14 6.69 -0.99
N ASP A 116 8.83 6.97 -2.25
CA ASP A 116 8.56 8.30 -2.80
C ASP A 116 7.07 8.49 -3.15
N ALA A 117 6.29 7.39 -3.11
CA ALA A 117 4.86 7.36 -3.39
C ALA A 117 4.12 6.49 -2.36
N CYS A 118 2.95 6.96 -1.95
CA CYS A 118 1.99 6.21 -1.14
C CYS A 118 0.60 6.35 -1.74
N LEU A 119 0.10 5.28 -2.35
CA LEU A 119 -1.28 5.17 -2.83
C LEU A 119 -2.16 4.71 -1.68
N ILE A 120 -3.24 5.44 -1.38
CA ILE A 120 -4.18 5.11 -0.31
C ILE A 120 -5.55 4.80 -0.91
N ASN A 121 -6.00 3.56 -0.73
CA ASN A 121 -7.29 3.08 -1.21
C ASN A 121 -8.26 2.97 -0.04
N ARG A 122 -9.46 3.53 -0.18
CA ARG A 122 -10.58 3.41 0.74
C ARG A 122 -11.64 2.49 0.16
N TYR A 123 -11.91 1.40 0.87
CA TYR A 123 -12.91 0.39 0.53
C TYR A 123 -14.11 0.52 1.46
N VAL A 124 -15.30 0.42 0.90
CA VAL A 124 -16.57 0.21 1.59
C VAL A 124 -17.14 -1.17 1.25
N ALA A 125 -18.21 -1.61 1.90
CA ALA A 125 -18.84 -2.89 1.61
C ALA A 125 -19.12 -3.07 0.10
N GLY A 126 -18.73 -4.23 -0.46
CA GLY A 126 -18.83 -4.56 -1.88
C GLY A 126 -17.69 -4.03 -2.77
N ALA A 127 -16.91 -3.04 -2.31
CA ALA A 127 -15.75 -2.56 -3.06
C ALA A 127 -14.68 -3.66 -3.21
N ARG A 128 -14.04 -3.70 -4.37
CA ARG A 128 -13.05 -4.73 -4.73
C ARG A 128 -11.92 -4.15 -5.58
N MET A 129 -10.83 -4.88 -5.67
CA MET A 129 -9.78 -4.63 -6.65
C MET A 129 -9.57 -5.89 -7.50
N GLY A 130 -9.82 -5.78 -8.81
CA GLY A 130 -9.59 -6.89 -9.74
C GLY A 130 -8.11 -7.31 -9.77
N LEU A 131 -7.82 -8.50 -10.31
CA LEU A 131 -6.44 -8.94 -10.48
C LEU A 131 -5.68 -7.96 -11.37
N HIS A 132 -4.59 -7.43 -10.86
CA HIS A 132 -3.66 -6.52 -11.53
C HIS A 132 -2.25 -6.79 -11.03
N ARG A 133 -1.28 -6.19 -11.65
CA ARG A 133 0.10 -6.12 -11.17
C ARG A 133 0.55 -4.66 -11.18
N ASP A 134 1.35 -4.30 -10.21
CA ASP A 134 1.96 -2.98 -10.15
C ASP A 134 3.19 -2.96 -11.06
N GLN A 135 3.09 -2.22 -12.16
CA GLN A 135 4.10 -2.18 -13.22
C GLN A 135 4.33 -0.77 -13.79
N ASP A 136 3.71 0.24 -13.16
CA ASP A 136 3.80 1.63 -13.65
C ASP A 136 5.01 2.37 -13.04
N GLU A 137 5.75 1.73 -12.11
CA GLU A 137 6.95 2.23 -11.48
C GLU A 137 8.15 2.11 -12.42
N SER A 138 9.06 3.09 -12.38
CA SER A 138 10.30 3.04 -13.17
C SER A 138 11.39 2.15 -12.55
N ASP A 139 11.28 1.86 -11.24
CA ASP A 139 12.19 0.96 -10.52
C ASP A 139 11.43 -0.27 -9.99
N LEU A 140 11.48 -1.34 -10.78
CA LEU A 140 10.87 -2.62 -10.40
C LEU A 140 11.79 -3.48 -9.48
N ALA A 141 13.01 -3.03 -9.18
CA ALA A 141 13.85 -3.69 -8.18
C ALA A 141 13.40 -3.38 -6.75
N ALA A 142 12.77 -2.21 -6.54
CA ALA A 142 12.22 -1.85 -5.25
C ALA A 142 10.99 -2.70 -4.89
N PRO A 143 10.83 -3.08 -3.60
CA PRO A 143 9.65 -3.80 -3.14
C PRO A 143 8.42 -2.90 -3.08
N ILE A 144 7.26 -3.54 -2.86
CA ILE A 144 6.01 -2.89 -2.48
C ILE A 144 5.73 -3.21 -1.02
N VAL A 145 5.30 -2.21 -0.25
CA VAL A 145 4.84 -2.36 1.13
C VAL A 145 3.37 -1.96 1.19
N SER A 146 2.51 -2.89 1.61
CA SER A 146 1.05 -2.71 1.63
C SER A 146 0.51 -2.92 3.04
N VAL A 147 0.03 -1.84 3.65
CA VAL A 147 -0.51 -1.81 5.01
C VAL A 147 -2.03 -1.88 4.98
N SER A 148 -2.62 -2.78 5.78
CA SER A 148 -4.07 -2.95 5.91
C SER A 148 -4.58 -2.34 7.20
N LEU A 149 -5.57 -1.45 7.12
CA LEU A 149 -6.22 -0.82 8.27
C LEU A 149 -7.74 -1.01 8.19
N GLY A 150 -8.39 -1.19 9.34
CA GLY A 150 -9.85 -1.30 9.41
C GLY A 150 -10.35 -2.73 9.19
N LEU A 151 -11.40 -2.87 8.38
CA LEU A 151 -12.06 -4.15 8.14
C LEU A 151 -11.13 -5.19 7.51
N ALA A 152 -11.31 -6.44 7.91
CA ALA A 152 -10.59 -7.57 7.32
C ALA A 152 -10.99 -7.76 5.85
N CYS A 153 -10.04 -8.21 5.03
CA CYS A 153 -10.28 -8.52 3.63
C CYS A 153 -9.67 -9.86 3.21
N SER A 154 -10.12 -10.36 2.08
CA SER A 154 -9.50 -11.50 1.38
C SER A 154 -8.64 -10.94 0.25
N PHE A 155 -7.33 -10.92 0.45
CA PHE A 155 -6.35 -10.56 -0.56
C PHE A 155 -6.12 -11.75 -1.49
N LEU A 156 -6.15 -11.49 -2.78
CA LEU A 156 -5.92 -12.49 -3.83
C LEU A 156 -4.46 -12.43 -4.25
N TRP A 157 -3.77 -13.55 -4.16
CA TRP A 157 -2.39 -13.71 -4.59
C TRP A 157 -2.33 -14.74 -5.70
N GLY A 158 -1.98 -14.32 -6.90
CA GLY A 158 -1.91 -15.16 -8.10
C GLY A 158 -0.48 -15.56 -8.45
N GLY A 159 -0.17 -15.55 -9.72
CA GLY A 159 1.16 -15.82 -10.26
C GLY A 159 1.62 -14.69 -11.19
N LEU A 160 2.70 -14.94 -11.93
CA LEU A 160 3.24 -13.99 -12.93
C LEU A 160 2.36 -13.91 -14.19
N GLN A 161 1.42 -14.83 -14.36
CA GLN A 161 0.46 -14.83 -15.46
C GLN A 161 -0.94 -14.52 -14.91
N ARG A 162 -1.72 -13.70 -15.63
CA ARG A 162 -3.03 -13.22 -15.18
C ARG A 162 -4.04 -14.34 -14.92
N HIS A 163 -3.93 -15.46 -15.60
CA HIS A 163 -4.81 -16.62 -15.47
C HIS A 163 -4.27 -17.72 -14.54
N ALA A 164 -3.14 -17.48 -13.90
CA ALA A 164 -2.61 -18.41 -12.90
C ALA A 164 -3.61 -18.56 -11.73
N PRO A 165 -3.66 -19.75 -11.10
CA PRO A 165 -4.48 -19.98 -9.92
C PRO A 165 -4.17 -18.95 -8.83
N THR A 166 -5.22 -18.46 -8.15
CA THR A 166 -5.07 -17.53 -7.04
C THR A 166 -5.30 -18.25 -5.71
N ARG A 167 -4.48 -17.91 -4.71
CA ARG A 167 -4.75 -18.24 -3.31
C ARG A 167 -5.27 -16.99 -2.58
N ARG A 168 -5.99 -17.23 -1.50
CA ARG A 168 -6.54 -16.16 -0.65
C ARG A 168 -5.71 -16.04 0.62
N ILE A 169 -5.34 -14.82 0.94
CA ILE A 169 -4.65 -14.45 2.18
C ILE A 169 -5.61 -13.56 2.96
N ALA A 170 -5.99 -13.99 4.16
CA ALA A 170 -6.78 -13.14 5.06
C ALA A 170 -5.87 -12.05 5.61
N LEU A 171 -6.26 -10.79 5.44
CA LEU A 171 -5.59 -9.63 6.02
C LEU A 171 -6.53 -8.94 6.99
N THR A 172 -6.00 -8.57 8.15
CA THR A 172 -6.70 -7.86 9.21
C THR A 172 -6.05 -6.51 9.47
N HIS A 173 -6.63 -5.75 10.39
CA HIS A 173 -6.08 -4.46 10.81
C HIS A 173 -4.64 -4.60 11.33
N GLY A 174 -3.75 -3.79 10.80
CA GLY A 174 -2.34 -3.77 11.16
C GLY A 174 -1.45 -4.76 10.41
N ASP A 175 -2.01 -5.67 9.61
CA ASP A 175 -1.21 -6.56 8.77
C ASP A 175 -0.50 -5.79 7.65
N VAL A 176 0.75 -6.17 7.39
CA VAL A 176 1.56 -5.57 6.31
C VAL A 176 2.07 -6.66 5.39
N LEU A 177 1.73 -6.54 4.10
CA LEU A 177 2.35 -7.34 3.04
C LEU A 177 3.55 -6.60 2.46
N VAL A 178 4.64 -7.32 2.24
CA VAL A 178 5.81 -6.82 1.51
C VAL A 178 6.15 -7.82 0.42
N TRP A 179 6.30 -7.33 -0.82
CA TRP A 179 6.74 -8.20 -1.92
C TRP A 179 7.64 -7.47 -2.92
N GLY A 180 8.62 -8.20 -3.44
CA GLY A 180 9.61 -7.69 -4.38
C GLY A 180 10.36 -8.84 -5.07
N GLY A 181 11.45 -8.54 -5.76
CA GLY A 181 12.26 -9.53 -6.45
C GLY A 181 11.42 -10.45 -7.35
N PRO A 182 11.49 -11.80 -7.19
CA PRO A 182 10.74 -12.72 -8.04
C PRO A 182 9.21 -12.53 -7.99
N SER A 183 8.68 -12.00 -6.89
CA SER A 183 7.24 -11.75 -6.71
C SER A 183 6.80 -10.34 -7.09
N ARG A 184 7.72 -9.44 -7.51
CA ARG A 184 7.41 -8.02 -7.75
C ARG A 184 6.26 -7.79 -8.72
N LEU A 185 6.13 -8.63 -9.72
CA LEU A 185 5.13 -8.53 -10.79
C LEU A 185 4.02 -9.60 -10.69
N VAL A 186 3.82 -10.20 -9.51
CA VAL A 186 2.73 -11.16 -9.28
C VAL A 186 1.38 -10.45 -9.39
N PHE A 187 0.44 -11.08 -10.10
CA PHE A 187 -0.94 -10.59 -10.14
C PHE A 187 -1.60 -10.75 -8.78
N HIS A 188 -2.22 -9.70 -8.30
CA HIS A 188 -2.89 -9.66 -7.01
C HIS A 188 -4.17 -8.83 -7.07
N GLY A 189 -4.98 -8.90 -6.03
CA GLY A 189 -6.23 -8.18 -5.96
C GLY A 189 -6.90 -8.28 -4.59
N VAL A 190 -8.11 -7.74 -4.47
CA VAL A 190 -8.92 -7.80 -3.24
C VAL A 190 -10.33 -8.25 -3.61
N SER A 191 -10.81 -9.31 -2.96
CA SER A 191 -12.20 -9.78 -3.09
C SER A 191 -13.17 -8.68 -2.64
N PRO A 192 -14.46 -8.72 -3.06
CA PRO A 192 -15.46 -7.80 -2.54
C PRO A 192 -15.41 -7.74 -1.01
N LEU A 193 -15.28 -6.53 -0.46
CA LEU A 193 -15.21 -6.30 0.98
C LEU A 193 -16.55 -6.71 1.61
N LYS A 194 -16.49 -7.53 2.65
CA LYS A 194 -17.66 -7.90 3.43
C LYS A 194 -18.08 -6.75 4.34
N PRO A 195 -19.39 -6.54 4.57
CA PRO A 195 -19.86 -5.61 5.60
C PRO A 195 -19.30 -6.00 6.98
N GLY A 196 -19.05 -5.01 7.82
CA GLY A 196 -18.55 -5.18 9.17
C GLY A 196 -18.39 -3.84 9.87
N LEU A 197 -17.91 -3.86 11.11
CA LEU A 197 -17.64 -2.67 11.90
C LEU A 197 -16.27 -2.81 12.56
N HIS A 198 -15.41 -1.82 12.37
CA HIS A 198 -14.10 -1.73 13.01
C HIS A 198 -14.05 -0.51 13.93
N HIS A 199 -13.52 -0.66 15.16
CA HIS A 199 -13.55 0.37 16.18
C HIS A 199 -12.88 1.71 15.80
N LEU A 200 -11.90 1.70 14.88
CA LEU A 200 -11.20 2.92 14.42
C LEU A 200 -11.78 3.49 13.11
N LEU A 201 -12.26 2.64 12.20
CA LEU A 201 -12.62 3.03 10.83
C LEU A 201 -14.08 2.77 10.49
N GLY A 202 -14.91 2.34 11.45
CA GLY A 202 -16.32 2.05 11.18
C GLY A 202 -16.46 0.94 10.12
N GLU A 203 -17.22 1.21 9.07
CA GLU A 203 -17.52 0.25 7.99
C GLU A 203 -16.49 0.25 6.86
N GLU A 204 -15.28 0.80 7.09
CA GLU A 204 -14.27 0.98 6.05
C GLU A 204 -13.04 0.10 6.25
N ARG A 205 -12.36 -0.16 5.14
CA ARG A 205 -10.99 -0.64 5.08
C ARG A 205 -10.15 0.37 4.32
N TRP A 206 -9.02 0.75 4.88
CA TRP A 206 -8.00 1.52 4.18
C TRP A 206 -6.78 0.66 3.88
N ASN A 207 -6.20 0.89 2.71
CA ASN A 207 -4.97 0.21 2.31
C ASN A 207 -3.96 1.25 1.83
N LEU A 208 -2.81 1.29 2.46
CA LEU A 208 -1.71 2.16 2.09
C LEU A 208 -0.66 1.32 1.36
N THR A 209 -0.39 1.66 0.10
CA THR A 209 0.63 0.98 -0.71
C THR A 209 1.78 1.91 -0.98
N PHE A 210 2.93 1.64 -0.36
CA PHE A 210 4.17 2.40 -0.50
C PHE A 210 5.02 1.82 -1.62
N ARG A 211 5.54 2.70 -2.48
CA ARG A 211 6.31 2.34 -3.67
C ARG A 211 7.48 3.30 -3.88
N MET A 212 8.43 2.89 -4.66
CA MET A 212 9.42 3.76 -5.32
C MET A 212 8.95 3.95 -6.76
N ALA A 213 8.20 5.04 -7.02
CA ALA A 213 7.59 5.29 -8.31
C ALA A 213 8.62 5.71 -9.36
N LYS A 214 9.68 6.42 -8.93
CA LYS A 214 10.76 6.86 -9.80
C LYS A 214 12.11 6.40 -9.25
N ALA A 215 12.93 5.83 -10.14
CA ALA A 215 14.30 5.52 -9.78
C ALA A 215 15.02 6.80 -9.32
N ARG A 216 15.64 6.75 -8.15
CA ARG A 216 16.53 7.83 -7.73
C ARG A 216 17.79 7.74 -8.59
N TYR A 217 17.92 8.64 -9.55
CA TYR A 217 19.24 8.90 -10.11
C TYR A 217 20.10 9.40 -8.96
N LEU A 218 21.12 8.64 -8.58
CA LEU A 218 22.18 9.14 -7.72
C LEU A 218 22.89 10.23 -8.53
N GLU A 219 22.47 11.48 -8.36
CA GLU A 219 23.25 12.63 -8.81
C GLU A 219 24.56 12.57 -8.04
N GLY A 220 25.65 12.17 -8.69
CA GLY A 220 26.97 12.23 -8.10
C GLY A 220 27.95 11.11 -8.42
N LEU A 221 27.67 10.20 -9.35
CA LEU A 221 28.69 9.35 -9.95
C LEU A 221 28.95 9.82 -11.39
N SER A 222 29.63 10.97 -11.51
CA SER A 222 30.36 11.29 -12.72
C SER A 222 31.37 10.17 -12.95
N SER A 223 31.21 9.46 -14.05
CA SER A 223 32.15 8.47 -14.55
C SER A 223 33.55 9.08 -14.73
N PRO A 224 34.60 8.30 -14.49
CA PRO A 224 35.99 8.74 -14.63
C PRO A 224 36.36 9.10 -16.07
#